data_ccc891ce0563e803785f453c5ae8dd9f
#
_entry.id   ccc891ce0563e803785f453c5ae8dd9f
#
_cell.length_a   1.000
_cell.length_b   1.000
_cell.length_c   1.000
_cell.angle_alpha   90.00
_cell.angle_beta   90.00
_cell.angle_gamma   90.00
#
_symmetry.space_group_name_H-M   'P 1'
#
loop_
_entity.id
_entity.type
_entity.pdbx_description
1 polymer ?
#
loop_
_entity_poly.entity_id
_entity_poly.type
_entity_poly.pdbx_seq_one_letter_code
_entity_poly.pdbx_strand_id
1 'polypeptide(L)'
;MLRFTMPEESSSFQEKADHIHSQLEDFLHMEALHELLRILETDIDTIGRKYNRRLKGNGAVIETQELKGLKSLDEKKEVLYPLFRELGFIDINKPTADKNPHILVLGGSLNACIKRTECALNWVDDSTRLIDGLSCYRPVSLAEKRAADVFTCETEFGAMSKIFERVFSLDGSGYSESFKGDRNLNRISCVRIYEGADKCTFRIFAAPSSEPDVRRADTGDSFSFVLDSDAKKEPADHFLFITNNRYCNRQFLQLYYRILQNRYPGTLDVIGCFPDDRVTSVEQYDPLQYLQDLIGIIDWTYRLLKATGR
;
A
#
# COMPACT_ATOMS: atom_id res chain seq x y z
N MET A 1 4.90 -11.17 -16.40
CA MET A 1 4.13 -10.49 -15.32
C MET A 1 4.96 -9.34 -14.78
N LEU A 2 4.40 -8.14 -14.74
CA LEU A 2 5.06 -6.96 -14.19
C LEU A 2 5.26 -7.10 -12.69
N ARG A 3 6.47 -6.81 -12.24
CA ARG A 3 6.82 -6.63 -10.83
C ARG A 3 7.97 -5.65 -10.73
N PHE A 4 7.79 -4.57 -10.01
CA PHE A 4 8.89 -3.68 -9.67
C PHE A 4 9.68 -4.25 -8.50
N THR A 5 11.00 -4.10 -8.55
CA THR A 5 11.94 -4.63 -7.55
C THR A 5 12.97 -3.59 -7.14
N MET A 6 13.58 -3.80 -5.98
CA MET A 6 14.77 -3.06 -5.55
C MET A 6 16.03 -3.66 -6.18
N PRO A 7 17.10 -2.88 -6.39
CA PRO A 7 18.43 -3.43 -6.62
C PRO A 7 18.99 -4.02 -5.30
N GLU A 8 20.18 -4.58 -5.35
CA GLU A 8 20.85 -5.12 -4.16
C GLU A 8 20.96 -4.08 -3.03
N GLU A 9 21.01 -4.55 -1.77
CA GLU A 9 21.05 -3.71 -0.56
C GLU A 9 22.23 -2.73 -0.56
N SER A 10 23.39 -3.15 -1.08
CA SER A 10 24.61 -2.33 -1.16
C SER A 10 24.56 -1.23 -2.22
N SER A 11 23.48 -1.15 -3.02
CA SER A 11 23.39 -0.21 -4.14
C SER A 11 23.39 1.24 -3.68
N SER A 12 24.17 2.06 -4.36
CA SER A 12 24.18 3.50 -4.19
C SER A 12 22.83 4.14 -4.55
N PHE A 13 22.65 5.38 -4.13
CA PHE A 13 21.47 6.15 -4.53
C PHE A 13 21.31 6.25 -6.06
N GLN A 14 22.41 6.43 -6.79
CA GLN A 14 22.37 6.52 -8.25
C GLN A 14 21.97 5.19 -8.89
N GLU A 15 22.51 4.08 -8.42
CA GLU A 15 22.14 2.74 -8.90
C GLU A 15 20.67 2.44 -8.63
N LYS A 16 20.14 2.84 -7.46
CA LYS A 16 18.70 2.76 -7.17
C LYS A 16 17.88 3.58 -8.16
N ALA A 17 18.30 4.82 -8.46
CA ALA A 17 17.60 5.68 -9.41
C ALA A 17 17.63 5.11 -10.84
N ASP A 18 18.77 4.59 -11.29
CA ASP A 18 18.93 4.00 -12.62
C ASP A 18 18.13 2.68 -12.75
N HIS A 19 18.13 1.85 -11.70
CA HIS A 19 17.40 0.60 -11.66
C HIS A 19 15.88 0.82 -11.81
N ILE A 20 15.30 1.71 -11.00
CA ILE A 20 13.87 1.99 -11.13
C ILE A 20 13.54 2.65 -12.48
N HIS A 21 14.39 3.53 -12.96
CA HIS A 21 14.18 4.18 -14.26
C HIS A 21 14.05 3.15 -15.39
N SER A 22 14.96 2.17 -15.46
CA SER A 22 14.90 1.08 -16.45
C SER A 22 13.59 0.29 -16.34
N GLN A 23 13.16 -0.07 -15.13
CA GLN A 23 11.90 -0.80 -14.94
C GLN A 23 10.66 0.02 -15.34
N LEU A 24 10.69 1.35 -15.15
CA LEU A 24 9.60 2.24 -15.58
C LEU A 24 9.54 2.36 -17.11
N GLU A 25 10.69 2.41 -17.79
CA GLU A 25 10.74 2.37 -19.25
C GLU A 25 10.22 1.03 -19.78
N ASP A 26 10.64 -0.09 -19.20
CA ASP A 26 10.14 -1.41 -19.56
C ASP A 26 8.62 -1.50 -19.37
N PHE A 27 8.08 -0.97 -18.27
CA PHE A 27 6.63 -0.92 -18.05
C PHE A 27 5.90 -0.12 -19.14
N LEU A 28 6.41 1.05 -19.53
CA LEU A 28 5.81 1.88 -20.56
C LEU A 28 5.82 1.21 -21.95
N HIS A 29 6.73 0.27 -22.18
CA HIS A 29 6.85 -0.49 -23.42
C HIS A 29 6.20 -1.89 -23.39
N MET A 30 5.55 -2.27 -22.26
CA MET A 30 4.89 -3.57 -22.16
C MET A 30 3.78 -3.75 -23.20
N GLU A 31 3.81 -4.86 -23.93
CA GLU A 31 2.77 -5.22 -24.90
C GLU A 31 1.38 -5.29 -24.23
N ALA A 32 1.29 -5.88 -23.03
CA ALA A 32 0.05 -5.96 -22.27
C ALA A 32 -0.56 -4.59 -21.96
N LEU A 33 0.26 -3.57 -21.68
CA LEU A 33 -0.21 -2.19 -21.47
C LEU A 33 -0.77 -1.61 -22.77
N HIS A 34 -0.04 -1.73 -23.86
CA HIS A 34 -0.47 -1.21 -25.16
C HIS A 34 -1.73 -1.90 -25.66
N GLU A 35 -1.83 -3.22 -25.51
CA GLU A 35 -3.02 -3.97 -25.90
C GLU A 35 -4.25 -3.59 -25.05
N LEU A 36 -4.07 -3.40 -23.73
CA LEU A 36 -5.13 -2.92 -22.85
C LEU A 36 -5.62 -1.54 -23.28
N LEU A 37 -4.72 -0.61 -23.55
CA LEU A 37 -5.07 0.74 -24.02
C LEU A 37 -5.81 0.69 -25.37
N ARG A 38 -5.39 -0.17 -26.31
CA ARG A 38 -6.05 -0.41 -27.58
C ARG A 38 -7.48 -0.94 -27.42
N ILE A 39 -7.70 -1.95 -26.57
CA ILE A 39 -9.03 -2.51 -26.25
C ILE A 39 -9.94 -1.46 -25.64
N LEU A 40 -9.39 -0.58 -24.81
CA LEU A 40 -10.10 0.50 -24.16
C LEU A 40 -10.29 1.75 -25.03
N GLU A 41 -9.75 1.74 -26.27
CA GLU A 41 -9.80 2.88 -27.21
C GLU A 41 -9.31 4.19 -26.55
N THR A 42 -8.13 4.12 -25.94
CA THR A 42 -7.49 5.22 -25.20
C THR A 42 -5.97 5.13 -25.34
N ASP A 43 -5.28 6.11 -24.82
CA ASP A 43 -3.83 6.15 -24.71
C ASP A 43 -3.41 6.41 -23.24
N ILE A 44 -2.10 6.40 -22.99
CA ILE A 44 -1.54 6.55 -21.65
C ILE A 44 -1.82 7.93 -21.06
N ASP A 45 -1.92 8.97 -21.86
CA ASP A 45 -2.15 10.35 -21.41
C ASP A 45 -3.62 10.63 -21.12
N THR A 46 -4.52 9.89 -21.76
CA THR A 46 -5.96 10.13 -21.70
C THR A 46 -6.72 9.11 -20.85
N ILE A 47 -6.13 7.95 -20.53
CA ILE A 47 -6.78 6.90 -19.71
C ILE A 47 -7.29 7.45 -18.37
N GLY A 48 -6.52 8.33 -17.73
CA GLY A 48 -6.91 8.98 -16.49
C GLY A 48 -8.18 9.80 -16.64
N ARG A 49 -8.33 10.59 -17.72
CA ARG A 49 -9.54 11.38 -17.99
C ARG A 49 -10.75 10.49 -18.28
N LYS A 50 -10.54 9.40 -19.01
CA LYS A 50 -11.62 8.50 -19.45
C LYS A 50 -12.14 7.63 -18.31
N TYR A 51 -11.26 7.11 -17.46
CA TYR A 51 -11.59 6.07 -16.49
C TYR A 51 -11.38 6.44 -15.02
N ASN A 52 -10.68 7.55 -14.68
CA ASN A 52 -10.57 7.95 -13.27
C ASN A 52 -11.93 8.42 -12.73
N ARG A 53 -12.57 7.56 -11.93
CA ARG A 53 -13.87 7.79 -11.30
C ARG A 53 -13.78 8.13 -9.81
N ARG A 54 -12.56 8.21 -9.28
CA ARG A 54 -12.36 8.51 -7.86
C ARG A 54 -12.57 9.99 -7.51
N LEU A 55 -12.42 10.89 -8.48
CA LEU A 55 -12.61 12.32 -8.26
C LEU A 55 -14.05 12.73 -8.54
N LYS A 56 -14.72 13.25 -7.53
CA LYS A 56 -16.01 13.96 -7.68
C LYS A 56 -15.76 15.39 -8.18
N GLY A 57 -16.76 15.98 -8.82
CA GLY A 57 -16.65 17.37 -9.31
C GLY A 57 -16.37 18.42 -8.23
N ASN A 58 -16.58 18.10 -6.95
CA ASN A 58 -16.24 18.95 -5.80
C ASN A 58 -14.86 18.62 -5.18
N GLY A 59 -14.03 17.83 -5.85
CA GLY A 59 -12.71 17.40 -5.35
C GLY A 59 -12.72 16.25 -4.35
N ALA A 60 -13.88 15.79 -3.89
CA ALA A 60 -13.95 14.64 -2.98
C ALA A 60 -13.55 13.34 -3.69
N VAL A 61 -12.84 12.48 -2.98
CA VAL A 61 -12.38 11.18 -3.50
C VAL A 61 -13.39 10.09 -3.12
N ILE A 62 -13.80 9.30 -4.11
CA ILE A 62 -14.60 8.09 -3.89
C ILE A 62 -13.65 6.95 -3.57
N GLU A 63 -13.94 6.16 -2.54
CA GLU A 63 -13.19 4.94 -2.24
C GLU A 63 -13.36 3.93 -3.39
N THR A 64 -12.28 3.24 -3.76
CA THR A 64 -12.28 2.35 -4.92
C THR A 64 -13.34 1.24 -4.83
N GLN A 65 -13.62 0.76 -3.62
CA GLN A 65 -14.66 -0.24 -3.34
C GLN A 65 -16.09 0.27 -3.52
N GLU A 66 -16.30 1.58 -3.54
CA GLU A 66 -17.62 2.22 -3.74
C GLU A 66 -17.88 2.54 -5.23
N LEU A 67 -16.89 2.32 -6.09
CA LEU A 67 -17.03 2.55 -7.51
C LEU A 67 -18.01 1.52 -8.11
N LYS A 68 -18.99 2.02 -8.83
CA LYS A 68 -19.88 1.18 -9.62
C LYS A 68 -19.19 0.79 -10.92
N GLY A 69 -19.22 -0.50 -11.25
CA GLY A 69 -18.69 -1.02 -12.50
C GLY A 69 -19.29 -0.35 -13.72
N LEU A 70 -18.57 -0.40 -14.80
CA LEU A 70 -19.04 0.08 -16.10
C LEU A 70 -19.43 -1.12 -16.96
N LYS A 71 -20.66 -1.16 -17.43
CA LYS A 71 -21.19 -2.25 -18.29
C LYS A 71 -20.25 -2.54 -19.48
N SER A 72 -19.69 -1.49 -20.09
CA SER A 72 -18.74 -1.61 -21.20
C SER A 72 -17.42 -2.32 -20.84
N LEU A 73 -17.01 -2.30 -19.57
CA LEU A 73 -15.86 -3.04 -19.07
C LEU A 73 -16.23 -4.48 -18.69
N ASP A 74 -17.44 -4.67 -18.16
CA ASP A 74 -17.96 -5.99 -17.84
C ASP A 74 -18.05 -6.89 -19.09
N GLU A 75 -18.46 -6.33 -20.22
CA GLU A 75 -18.54 -7.02 -21.51
C GLU A 75 -17.15 -7.41 -22.07
N LYS A 76 -16.08 -6.78 -21.58
CA LYS A 76 -14.69 -7.03 -21.99
C LYS A 76 -13.88 -7.84 -20.96
N LYS A 77 -14.49 -8.36 -19.90
CA LYS A 77 -13.79 -9.04 -18.80
C LYS A 77 -12.83 -10.13 -19.27
N GLU A 78 -13.30 -11.01 -20.15
CA GLU A 78 -12.52 -12.17 -20.62
C GLU A 78 -11.17 -11.77 -21.27
N VAL A 79 -11.13 -10.62 -21.92
CA VAL A 79 -9.90 -10.12 -22.57
C VAL A 79 -9.09 -9.20 -21.67
N LEU A 80 -9.73 -8.53 -20.69
CA LEU A 80 -9.05 -7.62 -19.78
C LEU A 80 -8.30 -8.34 -18.65
N TYR A 81 -8.86 -9.41 -18.07
CA TYR A 81 -8.24 -10.10 -16.94
C TYR A 81 -6.86 -10.72 -17.24
N PRO A 82 -6.62 -11.38 -18.39
CA PRO A 82 -5.28 -11.83 -18.76
C PRO A 82 -4.26 -10.67 -18.76
N LEU A 83 -4.65 -9.52 -19.32
CA LEU A 83 -3.78 -8.33 -19.36
C LEU A 83 -3.51 -7.77 -17.94
N PHE A 84 -4.53 -7.71 -17.08
CA PHE A 84 -4.33 -7.33 -15.68
C PHE A 84 -3.40 -8.30 -14.95
N ARG A 85 -3.42 -9.60 -15.28
CA ARG A 85 -2.47 -10.58 -14.73
C ARG A 85 -1.05 -10.29 -15.18
N GLU A 86 -0.83 -10.04 -16.47
CA GLU A 86 0.49 -9.68 -17.00
C GLU A 86 1.01 -8.37 -16.42
N LEU A 87 0.12 -7.41 -16.16
CA LEU A 87 0.41 -6.16 -15.47
C LEU A 87 0.58 -6.31 -13.94
N GLY A 88 0.58 -7.53 -13.41
CA GLY A 88 0.94 -7.83 -12.03
C GLY A 88 -0.11 -7.47 -10.97
N PHE A 89 -1.40 -7.36 -11.35
CA PHE A 89 -2.46 -7.03 -10.38
C PHE A 89 -3.06 -8.24 -9.66
N ILE A 90 -2.85 -9.45 -10.19
CA ILE A 90 -3.65 -10.61 -9.85
C ILE A 90 -2.88 -11.62 -9.01
N ASP A 91 -1.70 -12.00 -9.45
CA ASP A 91 -0.92 -13.05 -8.79
C ASP A 91 -0.20 -12.54 -7.54
N ILE A 92 0.01 -13.45 -6.57
CA ILE A 92 0.71 -13.11 -5.32
C ILE A 92 2.21 -13.03 -5.60
N ASN A 93 2.81 -11.93 -5.16
CA ASN A 93 4.26 -11.78 -5.12
C ASN A 93 4.81 -12.38 -3.83
N LYS A 94 5.97 -13.05 -3.91
CA LYS A 94 6.74 -13.46 -2.73
C LYS A 94 7.84 -12.41 -2.47
N PRO A 95 8.30 -12.26 -1.22
CA PRO A 95 9.48 -11.42 -0.95
C PRO A 95 10.68 -11.88 -1.78
N THR A 96 11.57 -10.95 -2.09
CA THR A 96 12.87 -11.26 -2.73
C THR A 96 13.96 -11.50 -1.67
N ALA A 97 13.82 -10.88 -0.50
CA ALA A 97 14.72 -11.07 0.61
C ALA A 97 14.42 -12.36 1.39
N ASP A 98 15.48 -13.03 1.86
CA ASP A 98 15.38 -14.24 2.68
C ASP A 98 15.02 -13.95 4.14
N LYS A 99 15.15 -12.70 4.58
CA LYS A 99 14.91 -12.24 5.96
C LYS A 99 14.01 -11.01 5.97
N ASN A 100 13.12 -10.96 6.95
CA ASN A 100 12.15 -9.89 7.12
C ASN A 100 12.31 -9.18 8.47
N PRO A 101 13.40 -8.42 8.69
CA PRO A 101 13.66 -7.79 9.98
C PRO A 101 12.59 -6.76 10.37
N HIS A 102 11.92 -6.14 9.40
CA HIS A 102 10.89 -5.14 9.62
C HIS A 102 9.70 -5.36 8.69
N ILE A 103 8.58 -5.79 9.24
CA ILE A 103 7.32 -6.03 8.52
C ILE A 103 6.38 -4.85 8.74
N LEU A 104 5.79 -4.32 7.66
CA LEU A 104 4.88 -3.19 7.71
C LEU A 104 3.52 -3.56 7.07
N VAL A 105 2.47 -3.56 7.87
CA VAL A 105 1.11 -3.85 7.45
C VAL A 105 0.41 -2.56 7.03
N LEU A 106 0.08 -2.42 5.75
CA LEU A 106 -0.54 -1.20 5.23
C LEU A 106 -2.01 -1.10 5.64
N GLY A 107 -2.44 0.09 6.03
CA GLY A 107 -3.81 0.43 6.36
C GLY A 107 -4.77 0.34 5.17
N GLY A 108 -6.05 0.49 5.45
CA GLY A 108 -7.12 0.41 4.45
C GLY A 108 -8.50 0.28 5.06
N SER A 109 -9.42 -0.41 4.38
CA SER A 109 -10.68 -0.79 5.00
C SER A 109 -10.43 -1.78 6.13
N LEU A 110 -11.37 -1.87 7.07
CA LEU A 110 -11.25 -2.74 8.25
C LEU A 110 -10.95 -4.20 7.86
N ASN A 111 -11.68 -4.76 6.89
CA ASN A 111 -11.43 -6.11 6.38
C ASN A 111 -10.04 -6.26 5.73
N ALA A 112 -9.56 -5.25 5.03
CA ALA A 112 -8.22 -5.26 4.46
C ALA A 112 -7.15 -5.26 5.56
N CYS A 113 -7.32 -4.46 6.61
CA CYS A 113 -6.41 -4.45 7.76
C CYS A 113 -6.35 -5.82 8.45
N ILE A 114 -7.51 -6.48 8.68
CA ILE A 114 -7.57 -7.82 9.27
C ILE A 114 -6.76 -8.81 8.41
N LYS A 115 -7.08 -8.94 7.14
CA LYS A 115 -6.45 -9.92 6.24
C LYS A 115 -4.96 -9.67 6.05
N ARG A 116 -4.54 -8.42 5.95
CA ARG A 116 -3.11 -8.06 5.84
C ARG A 116 -2.35 -8.41 7.11
N THR A 117 -2.93 -8.17 8.29
CA THR A 117 -2.31 -8.52 9.57
C THR A 117 -2.21 -10.03 9.75
N GLU A 118 -3.27 -10.79 9.40
CA GLU A 118 -3.25 -12.25 9.39
C GLU A 118 -2.22 -12.80 8.39
N CYS A 119 -2.09 -12.19 7.21
CA CYS A 119 -1.07 -12.52 6.21
C CYS A 119 0.35 -12.29 6.74
N ALA A 120 0.56 -11.25 7.52
CA ALA A 120 1.87 -10.91 8.09
C ALA A 120 2.45 -12.06 8.95
N LEU A 121 1.60 -12.83 9.63
CA LEU A 121 2.04 -14.01 10.41
C LEU A 121 2.87 -15.02 9.60
N ASN A 122 2.59 -15.15 8.30
CA ASN A 122 3.29 -16.10 7.44
C ASN A 122 4.74 -15.68 7.13
N TRP A 123 5.10 -14.45 7.46
CA TRP A 123 6.39 -13.85 7.13
C TRP A 123 7.21 -13.48 8.36
N VAL A 124 6.68 -13.73 9.55
CA VAL A 124 7.41 -13.57 10.81
C VAL A 124 8.39 -14.73 10.96
N ASP A 125 9.65 -14.39 11.17
CA ASP A 125 10.74 -15.35 11.39
C ASP A 125 11.67 -14.88 12.52
N ASP A 126 12.74 -15.64 12.81
CA ASP A 126 13.71 -15.33 13.87
C ASP A 126 14.47 -14.02 13.62
N SER A 127 14.47 -13.49 12.40
CA SER A 127 15.09 -12.20 12.05
C SER A 127 14.18 -11.01 12.33
N THR A 128 12.86 -11.22 12.48
CA THR A 128 11.88 -10.16 12.64
C THR A 128 12.05 -9.46 13.99
N ARG A 129 12.27 -8.15 13.93
CA ARG A 129 12.47 -7.28 15.12
C ARG A 129 11.33 -6.27 15.30
N LEU A 130 10.73 -5.85 14.19
CA LEU A 130 9.68 -4.83 14.18
C LEU A 130 8.50 -5.30 13.32
N ILE A 131 7.29 -5.12 13.83
CA ILE A 131 6.05 -5.29 13.06
C ILE A 131 5.20 -4.05 13.25
N ASP A 132 5.00 -3.29 12.17
CA ASP A 132 4.30 -2.02 12.19
C ASP A 132 2.93 -2.11 11.51
N GLY A 133 1.90 -1.59 12.15
CA GLY A 133 0.61 -1.32 11.53
C GLY A 133 0.52 0.14 11.09
N LEU A 134 0.41 0.39 9.79
CA LEU A 134 0.36 1.73 9.22
C LEU A 134 -1.09 2.16 8.98
N SER A 135 -1.51 3.25 9.58
CA SER A 135 -2.86 3.79 9.48
C SER A 135 -2.85 5.31 9.43
N CYS A 136 -4.03 5.90 9.43
CA CYS A 136 -4.25 7.32 9.67
C CYS A 136 -5.38 7.51 10.69
N TYR A 137 -5.57 8.73 11.16
CA TYR A 137 -6.59 9.03 12.20
C TYR A 137 -7.97 9.30 11.58
N ARG A 138 -8.32 8.59 10.47
CA ARG A 138 -9.63 8.72 9.85
C ARG A 138 -10.71 7.97 10.62
N PRO A 139 -11.96 8.46 10.63
CA PRO A 139 -13.08 7.70 11.15
C PRO A 139 -13.32 6.41 10.35
N VAL A 140 -13.69 5.34 11.05
CA VAL A 140 -14.20 4.11 10.43
C VAL A 140 -15.64 4.34 10.00
N SER A 141 -15.96 4.07 8.74
CA SER A 141 -17.31 4.25 8.21
C SER A 141 -18.32 3.26 8.81
N LEU A 142 -19.61 3.62 8.80
CA LEU A 142 -20.68 2.71 9.23
C LEU A 142 -20.73 1.42 8.39
N ALA A 143 -20.39 1.49 7.12
CA ALA A 143 -20.32 0.33 6.24
C ALA A 143 -19.19 -0.63 6.66
N GLU A 144 -18.01 -0.08 6.98
CA GLU A 144 -16.88 -0.86 7.49
C GLU A 144 -17.22 -1.50 8.85
N LYS A 145 -17.84 -0.76 9.78
CA LYS A 145 -18.27 -1.28 11.08
C LYS A 145 -19.26 -2.44 10.95
N ARG A 146 -20.20 -2.36 10.02
CA ARG A 146 -21.18 -3.43 9.75
C ARG A 146 -20.54 -4.66 9.10
N ALA A 147 -19.58 -4.46 8.22
CA ALA A 147 -18.91 -5.55 7.50
C ALA A 147 -17.98 -6.36 8.40
N ALA A 148 -17.48 -5.77 9.47
CA ALA A 148 -16.45 -6.36 10.33
C ALA A 148 -16.91 -6.70 11.75
N ASP A 149 -18.18 -6.75 12.02
CA ASP A 149 -18.97 -7.10 13.24
C ASP A 149 -18.23 -7.36 14.59
N VAL A 150 -16.90 -7.24 14.58
CA VAL A 150 -16.02 -7.67 15.69
C VAL A 150 -15.38 -6.48 16.42
N PHE A 151 -15.35 -5.27 15.82
CA PHE A 151 -14.63 -4.14 16.41
C PHE A 151 -15.46 -2.87 16.53
N THR A 152 -15.68 -2.43 17.75
CA THR A 152 -16.24 -1.10 18.07
C THR A 152 -15.14 -0.05 18.09
N CYS A 153 -14.57 0.26 16.91
CA CYS A 153 -13.51 1.28 16.81
C CYS A 153 -14.01 2.52 16.06
N GLU A 154 -13.64 3.68 16.57
CA GLU A 154 -14.03 4.96 15.96
C GLU A 154 -13.07 5.38 14.84
N THR A 155 -11.81 4.99 14.92
CA THR A 155 -10.76 5.37 13.96
C THR A 155 -10.05 4.17 13.38
N GLU A 156 -9.44 4.34 12.19
CA GLU A 156 -8.60 3.31 11.56
C GLU A 156 -7.42 2.93 12.46
N PHE A 157 -6.81 3.90 13.16
CA PHE A 157 -5.76 3.65 14.15
C PHE A 157 -6.23 2.74 15.29
N GLY A 158 -7.37 3.05 15.88
CA GLY A 158 -7.95 2.20 16.94
C GLY A 158 -8.30 0.80 16.45
N ALA A 159 -8.80 0.69 15.22
CA ALA A 159 -9.09 -0.59 14.59
C ALA A 159 -7.81 -1.40 14.34
N MET A 160 -6.77 -0.80 13.77
CA MET A 160 -5.49 -1.45 13.55
C MET A 160 -4.88 -1.94 14.87
N SER A 161 -4.95 -1.15 15.95
CA SER A 161 -4.49 -1.56 17.27
C SER A 161 -5.20 -2.82 17.75
N LYS A 162 -6.53 -2.85 17.68
CA LYS A 162 -7.33 -4.02 18.12
C LYS A 162 -7.09 -5.26 17.25
N ILE A 163 -6.83 -5.08 15.96
CA ILE A 163 -6.49 -6.17 15.06
C ILE A 163 -5.14 -6.77 15.46
N PHE A 164 -4.12 -5.93 15.71
CA PHE A 164 -2.80 -6.37 16.17
C PHE A 164 -2.88 -7.08 17.52
N GLU A 165 -3.60 -6.51 18.50
CA GLU A 165 -3.83 -7.14 19.80
C GLU A 165 -4.38 -8.56 19.63
N ARG A 166 -5.36 -8.74 18.75
CA ARG A 166 -5.97 -10.06 18.50
C ARG A 166 -5.03 -11.00 17.75
N VAL A 167 -4.46 -10.57 16.65
CA VAL A 167 -3.70 -11.44 15.71
C VAL A 167 -2.37 -11.88 16.32
N PHE A 168 -1.69 -10.96 17.02
CA PHE A 168 -0.40 -11.22 17.67
C PHE A 168 -0.51 -11.51 19.16
N SER A 169 -1.74 -11.66 19.69
CA SER A 169 -2.01 -11.95 21.13
C SER A 169 -1.33 -10.95 22.07
N LEU A 170 -1.35 -9.66 21.73
CA LEU A 170 -0.74 -8.60 22.52
C LEU A 170 -1.65 -8.22 23.71
N ASP A 171 -1.02 -7.84 24.85
CA ASP A 171 -1.75 -7.27 25.97
C ASP A 171 -2.29 -5.88 25.62
N GLY A 172 -3.59 -5.75 25.47
CA GLY A 172 -4.26 -4.49 25.14
C GLY A 172 -4.17 -3.40 26.22
N SER A 173 -3.57 -3.68 27.38
CA SER A 173 -3.29 -2.70 28.44
C SER A 173 -1.79 -2.38 28.57
N GLY A 174 -0.92 -3.22 28.00
CA GLY A 174 0.54 -3.15 28.15
C GLY A 174 1.22 -2.41 26.99
N TYR A 175 0.85 -1.14 26.73
CA TYR A 175 1.49 -0.34 25.68
C TYR A 175 1.90 1.05 26.17
N SER A 176 2.87 1.63 25.47
CA SER A 176 3.13 3.07 25.53
C SER A 176 2.51 3.77 24.34
N GLU A 177 2.06 5.02 24.50
CA GLU A 177 1.46 5.80 23.43
C GLU A 177 1.95 7.23 23.44
N SER A 178 2.29 7.74 22.26
CA SER A 178 2.51 9.16 22.01
C SER A 178 1.42 9.68 21.08
N PHE A 179 0.75 10.75 21.47
CA PHE A 179 -0.35 11.35 20.71
C PHE A 179 -0.14 12.83 20.54
N LYS A 180 -0.25 13.31 19.30
CA LYS A 180 -0.29 14.72 18.98
C LYS A 180 -1.61 15.02 18.26
N GLY A 181 -2.53 15.64 19.00
CA GLY A 181 -3.86 16.00 18.52
C GLY A 181 -3.88 17.32 17.73
N ASP A 182 -4.87 17.43 16.86
CA ASP A 182 -5.22 18.64 16.12
C ASP A 182 -6.72 18.62 15.83
N ARG A 183 -7.34 19.79 15.55
CA ARG A 183 -8.75 19.88 15.11
C ARG A 183 -8.96 19.26 13.74
N ASN A 184 -7.97 19.37 12.85
CA ASN A 184 -7.92 18.69 11.58
C ASN A 184 -7.40 17.25 11.78
N LEU A 185 -8.26 16.25 11.63
CA LEU A 185 -7.91 14.84 11.82
C LEU A 185 -6.74 14.39 10.93
N ASN A 186 -6.55 15.03 9.77
CA ASN A 186 -5.44 14.73 8.86
C ASN A 186 -4.06 15.19 9.40
N ARG A 187 -4.03 16.01 10.45
CA ARG A 187 -2.80 16.48 11.12
C ARG A 187 -2.48 15.68 12.38
N ILE A 188 -3.38 14.82 12.83
CA ILE A 188 -3.16 13.99 14.01
C ILE A 188 -2.05 12.98 13.71
N SER A 189 -1.12 12.85 14.65
CA SER A 189 -0.16 11.76 14.68
C SER A 189 -0.25 10.99 15.99
N CYS A 190 -0.18 9.66 15.89
CA CYS A 190 -0.16 8.79 17.06
C CYS A 190 0.76 7.60 16.81
N VAL A 191 1.50 7.20 17.83
CA VAL A 191 2.30 5.97 17.81
C VAL A 191 2.00 5.21 19.07
N ARG A 192 1.57 3.96 18.92
CA ARG A 192 1.39 3.02 20.03
C ARG A 192 2.41 1.91 19.90
N ILE A 193 3.07 1.55 21.00
CA ILE A 193 4.15 0.58 21.03
C ILE A 193 3.83 -0.48 22.07
N TYR A 194 3.85 -1.74 21.63
CA TYR A 194 3.74 -2.92 22.47
C TYR A 194 5.08 -3.66 22.46
N GLU A 195 5.55 -4.05 23.63
CA GLU A 195 6.69 -4.93 23.78
C GLU A 195 6.22 -6.38 23.71
N GLY A 196 6.73 -7.13 22.73
CA GLY A 196 6.41 -8.54 22.55
C GLY A 196 7.29 -9.45 23.42
N ALA A 197 6.86 -10.70 23.59
CA ALA A 197 7.55 -11.68 24.44
C ALA A 197 8.96 -12.07 23.88
N ASP A 198 9.14 -12.10 22.55
CA ASP A 198 10.32 -12.64 21.87
C ASP A 198 11.24 -11.56 21.26
N LYS A 199 11.39 -10.43 21.93
CA LYS A 199 12.18 -9.27 21.47
C LYS A 199 11.67 -8.62 20.17
N CYS A 200 10.47 -9.00 19.72
CA CYS A 200 9.79 -8.31 18.63
C CYS A 200 8.97 -7.15 19.20
N THR A 201 9.16 -5.97 18.65
CA THR A 201 8.36 -4.78 19.01
C THR A 201 7.25 -4.59 17.99
N PHE A 202 6.03 -4.36 18.47
CA PHE A 202 4.88 -4.06 17.63
C PHE A 202 4.52 -2.59 17.77
N ARG A 203 4.35 -1.90 16.64
CA ARG A 203 4.03 -0.48 16.65
C ARG A 203 2.84 -0.19 15.75
N ILE A 204 1.95 0.66 16.19
CA ILE A 204 0.84 1.13 15.37
C ILE A 204 1.02 2.62 15.15
N PHE A 205 0.99 3.03 13.89
CA PHE A 205 1.17 4.42 13.48
C PHE A 205 -0.13 4.99 12.93
N ALA A 206 -0.53 6.15 13.43
CA ALA A 206 -1.40 7.05 12.70
C ALA A 206 -0.55 8.20 12.18
N ALA A 207 -0.29 8.18 10.88
CA ALA A 207 0.53 9.22 10.24
C ALA A 207 -0.29 10.46 9.92
N PRO A 208 0.27 11.67 10.10
CA PRO A 208 -0.33 12.88 9.58
C PRO A 208 -0.16 12.95 8.06
N SER A 209 -1.07 13.65 7.38
CA SER A 209 -0.91 13.94 5.95
C SER A 209 0.15 15.01 5.71
N SER A 210 0.93 14.88 4.65
CA SER A 210 1.80 15.95 4.15
C SER A 210 1.00 17.12 3.54
N GLU A 211 -0.28 16.88 3.19
CA GLU A 211 -1.20 17.87 2.62
C GLU A 211 -2.54 17.84 3.38
N PRO A 212 -2.55 18.17 4.69
CA PRO A 212 -3.67 17.87 5.57
C PRO A 212 -4.95 18.65 5.24
N ASP A 213 -4.86 19.77 4.57
CA ASP A 213 -6.01 20.58 4.16
C ASP A 213 -6.61 20.09 2.82
N VAL A 214 -5.91 19.20 2.11
CA VAL A 214 -6.32 18.67 0.80
C VAL A 214 -6.76 17.22 0.90
N ARG A 215 -6.03 16.39 1.64
CA ARG A 215 -6.24 14.94 1.70
C ARG A 215 -5.83 14.35 3.05
N ARG A 216 -6.30 13.15 3.33
CA ARG A 216 -5.77 12.32 4.42
C ARG A 216 -4.37 11.79 4.08
N ALA A 217 -3.66 11.28 5.08
CA ALA A 217 -2.40 10.59 4.88
C ALA A 217 -2.55 9.41 3.91
N ASP A 218 -1.58 9.26 3.03
CA ASP A 218 -1.45 8.13 2.11
C ASP A 218 -0.33 7.17 2.58
N THR A 219 -0.08 6.12 1.79
CA THR A 219 0.98 5.14 2.10
C THR A 219 2.37 5.79 2.20
N GLY A 220 2.66 6.76 1.34
CA GLY A 220 3.93 7.48 1.37
C GLY A 220 4.10 8.35 2.61
N ASP A 221 3.02 9.01 3.07
CA ASP A 221 3.04 9.78 4.31
C ASP A 221 3.29 8.87 5.52
N SER A 222 2.60 7.71 5.55
CA SER A 222 2.76 6.72 6.63
C SER A 222 4.19 6.19 6.68
N PHE A 223 4.79 5.87 5.54
CA PHE A 223 6.17 5.39 5.49
C PHE A 223 7.17 6.48 5.87
N SER A 224 7.00 7.72 5.39
CA SER A 224 7.84 8.84 5.82
C SER A 224 7.80 9.03 7.33
N PHE A 225 6.62 8.89 7.95
CA PHE A 225 6.45 9.01 9.39
C PHE A 225 7.17 7.89 10.17
N VAL A 226 7.20 6.66 9.63
CA VAL A 226 8.03 5.57 10.19
C VAL A 226 9.52 5.91 10.08
N LEU A 227 9.99 6.32 8.89
CA LEU A 227 11.40 6.69 8.69
C LEU A 227 11.85 7.81 9.64
N ASP A 228 11.03 8.84 9.82
CA ASP A 228 11.31 9.94 10.75
C ASP A 228 11.35 9.47 12.21
N SER A 229 10.48 8.52 12.57
CA SER A 229 10.44 7.93 13.92
C SER A 229 11.66 7.06 14.20
N ASP A 230 12.23 6.45 13.18
CA ASP A 230 13.40 5.56 13.26
C ASP A 230 14.73 6.28 12.93
N ALA A 231 14.70 7.56 12.54
CA ALA A 231 15.88 8.33 12.14
C ALA A 231 17.01 8.39 13.20
N LYS A 232 16.69 8.08 14.47
CA LYS A 232 17.64 8.00 15.58
C LYS A 232 18.11 6.59 15.90
N LYS A 233 17.61 5.56 15.19
CA LYS A 233 17.94 4.16 15.36
C LYS A 233 18.79 3.69 14.19
N GLU A 234 19.39 2.50 14.30
CA GLU A 234 20.02 1.87 13.15
C GLU A 234 18.96 1.64 12.06
N PRO A 235 19.23 2.09 10.81
CA PRO A 235 18.30 1.88 9.71
C PRO A 235 18.01 0.38 9.55
N ALA A 236 16.75 0.04 9.29
CA ALA A 236 16.42 -1.32 8.89
C ALA A 236 17.02 -1.57 7.49
N ASP A 237 17.70 -2.71 7.32
CA ASP A 237 18.32 -3.05 6.04
C ASP A 237 17.25 -3.37 4.99
N HIS A 238 16.12 -3.93 5.43
CA HIS A 238 15.03 -4.33 4.55
C HIS A 238 13.65 -4.13 5.19
N PHE A 239 12.68 -3.64 4.38
CA PHE A 239 11.27 -3.49 4.74
C PHE A 239 10.40 -4.45 3.92
N LEU A 240 9.59 -5.25 4.59
CA LEU A 240 8.54 -6.04 3.93
C LEU A 240 7.16 -5.38 4.15
N PHE A 241 6.57 -4.83 3.10
CA PHE A 241 5.23 -4.26 3.13
C PHE A 241 4.17 -5.27 2.73
N ILE A 242 3.10 -5.35 3.51
CA ILE A 242 1.95 -6.24 3.29
C ILE A 242 0.74 -5.44 2.86
N THR A 243 0.19 -5.78 1.69
CA THR A 243 -0.99 -5.11 1.11
C THR A 243 -1.91 -6.09 0.37
N ASN A 244 -2.84 -5.62 -0.45
CA ASN A 244 -3.62 -6.46 -1.37
C ASN A 244 -2.91 -6.54 -2.73
N ASN A 245 -2.99 -7.68 -3.42
CA ASN A 245 -2.26 -7.93 -4.67
C ASN A 245 -2.34 -6.78 -5.68
N ARG A 246 -3.53 -6.30 -5.99
CA ARG A 246 -3.72 -5.24 -6.98
C ARG A 246 -3.01 -3.92 -6.66
N TYR A 247 -2.64 -3.69 -5.39
CA TYR A 247 -1.97 -2.47 -4.97
C TYR A 247 -0.45 -2.56 -4.98
N CYS A 248 0.12 -3.78 -5.09
CA CYS A 248 1.55 -4.02 -4.91
C CYS A 248 2.42 -3.07 -5.75
N ASN A 249 2.23 -3.08 -7.06
CA ASN A 249 3.06 -2.27 -7.97
C ASN A 249 2.90 -0.76 -7.71
N ARG A 250 1.66 -0.29 -7.52
CA ARG A 250 1.41 1.13 -7.24
C ARG A 250 2.03 1.59 -5.93
N GLN A 251 1.86 0.78 -4.87
CA GLN A 251 2.41 1.10 -3.55
C GLN A 251 3.92 0.94 -3.53
N PHE A 252 4.47 -0.04 -4.25
CA PHE A 252 5.92 -0.16 -4.43
C PHE A 252 6.51 1.14 -4.99
N LEU A 253 5.98 1.67 -6.09
CA LEU A 253 6.47 2.92 -6.69
C LEU A 253 6.35 4.11 -5.72
N GLN A 254 5.26 4.19 -4.97
CA GLN A 254 5.05 5.23 -3.97
C GLN A 254 6.10 5.15 -2.84
N LEU A 255 6.36 3.95 -2.33
CA LEU A 255 7.35 3.71 -1.28
C LEU A 255 8.77 3.91 -1.79
N TYR A 256 9.05 3.44 -3.01
CA TYR A 256 10.35 3.65 -3.67
C TYR A 256 10.67 5.14 -3.82
N TYR A 257 9.68 5.93 -4.21
CA TYR A 257 9.82 7.38 -4.27
C TYR A 257 10.26 7.97 -2.92
N ARG A 258 9.73 7.46 -1.80
CA ARG A 258 10.14 7.89 -0.45
C ARG A 258 11.55 7.43 -0.10
N ILE A 259 11.97 6.22 -0.49
CA ILE A 259 13.37 5.76 -0.38
C ILE A 259 14.31 6.76 -1.07
N LEU A 260 14.00 7.14 -2.31
CA LEU A 260 14.82 8.10 -3.06
C LEU A 260 14.81 9.49 -2.42
N GLN A 261 13.65 10.02 -2.05
CA GLN A 261 13.54 11.34 -1.43
C GLN A 261 14.34 11.46 -0.13
N ASN A 262 14.29 10.44 0.71
CA ASN A 262 14.98 10.41 2.00
C ASN A 262 16.41 9.90 1.90
N ARG A 263 16.88 9.53 0.70
CA ARG A 263 18.19 8.86 0.49
C ARG A 263 18.41 7.68 1.43
N TYR A 264 17.35 6.93 1.68
CA TYR A 264 17.38 5.82 2.63
C TYR A 264 18.22 4.67 2.07
N PRO A 265 19.17 4.10 2.87
CA PRO A 265 20.08 3.07 2.37
C PRO A 265 19.42 1.71 2.16
N GLY A 266 18.39 1.37 2.95
CA GLY A 266 17.72 0.08 2.91
C GLY A 266 16.93 -0.21 1.63
N THR A 267 16.40 -1.42 1.57
CA THR A 267 15.59 -1.94 0.47
C THR A 267 14.16 -2.22 0.93
N LEU A 268 13.27 -2.51 0.00
CA LEU A 268 11.90 -2.89 0.32
C LEU A 268 11.34 -3.94 -0.66
N ASP A 269 10.43 -4.75 -0.14
CA ASP A 269 9.50 -5.57 -0.90
C ASP A 269 8.07 -5.16 -0.61
N VAL A 270 7.18 -5.31 -1.58
CA VAL A 270 5.74 -5.18 -1.40
C VAL A 270 5.07 -6.45 -1.87
N ILE A 271 4.40 -7.13 -0.96
CA ILE A 271 3.69 -8.36 -1.26
C ILE A 271 2.20 -8.20 -1.03
N GLY A 272 1.42 -8.95 -1.78
CA GLY A 272 -0.03 -8.99 -1.66
C GLY A 272 -0.52 -10.20 -0.89
N CYS A 273 -1.60 -10.02 -0.14
CA CYS A 273 -2.39 -11.12 0.40
C CYS A 273 -3.74 -11.18 -0.33
N PHE A 274 -4.35 -12.36 -0.38
CA PHE A 274 -5.71 -12.49 -0.91
C PHE A 274 -6.69 -11.71 -0.04
N PRO A 275 -7.60 -10.97 -0.65
CA PRO A 275 -8.51 -10.12 0.10
C PRO A 275 -9.59 -10.88 0.87
N ASP A 276 -9.92 -12.12 0.48
CA ASP A 276 -10.96 -12.90 1.16
C ASP A 276 -10.90 -14.38 0.75
N ASP A 277 -10.92 -15.31 1.73
CA ASP A 277 -10.97 -16.77 1.48
C ASP A 277 -12.29 -17.23 0.84
N ARG A 278 -13.35 -16.40 0.94
CA ARG A 278 -14.64 -16.63 0.27
C ARG A 278 -14.60 -16.31 -1.22
N VAL A 279 -13.50 -15.76 -1.68
CA VAL A 279 -13.27 -15.25 -3.00
C VAL A 279 -12.31 -16.19 -3.72
N THR A 280 -12.83 -17.31 -4.22
CA THR A 280 -12.06 -18.39 -4.84
C THR A 280 -11.61 -18.12 -6.28
N SER A 281 -12.02 -17.03 -6.90
CA SER A 281 -11.60 -16.67 -8.25
C SER A 281 -10.98 -15.29 -8.33
N VAL A 282 -9.90 -15.21 -9.08
CA VAL A 282 -9.16 -14.03 -9.48
C VAL A 282 -10.05 -12.96 -10.15
N GLU A 283 -11.22 -13.34 -10.59
CA GLU A 283 -12.16 -12.53 -11.38
C GLU A 283 -13.05 -11.60 -10.56
N GLN A 284 -12.72 -11.32 -9.31
CA GLN A 284 -13.68 -10.70 -8.37
C GLN A 284 -13.58 -9.21 -8.21
N TYR A 285 -12.48 -8.61 -8.64
CA TYR A 285 -12.45 -7.17 -8.73
C TYR A 285 -13.06 -6.72 -10.06
N ASP A 286 -13.94 -5.74 -9.99
CA ASP A 286 -14.44 -5.04 -11.17
C ASP A 286 -13.25 -4.50 -12.00
N PRO A 287 -13.23 -4.66 -13.35
CA PRO A 287 -12.19 -4.13 -14.20
C PRO A 287 -11.88 -2.65 -13.96
N LEU A 288 -12.90 -1.84 -13.61
CA LEU A 288 -12.70 -0.44 -13.27
C LEU A 288 -11.77 -0.25 -12.06
N GLN A 289 -11.80 -1.17 -11.11
CA GLN A 289 -10.92 -1.09 -9.94
C GLN A 289 -9.45 -1.33 -10.30
N TYR A 290 -9.16 -2.27 -11.21
CA TYR A 290 -7.81 -2.46 -11.75
C TYR A 290 -7.34 -1.26 -12.54
N LEU A 291 -8.24 -0.64 -13.33
CA LEU A 291 -7.91 0.58 -14.06
C LEU A 291 -7.59 1.76 -13.14
N GLN A 292 -8.24 1.89 -11.98
CA GLN A 292 -7.84 2.92 -11.01
C GLN A 292 -6.42 2.70 -10.49
N ASP A 293 -6.03 1.45 -10.27
CA ASP A 293 -4.68 1.14 -9.80
C ASP A 293 -3.65 1.29 -10.92
N LEU A 294 -3.98 0.95 -12.17
CA LEU A 294 -3.14 1.21 -13.34
C LEU A 294 -2.90 2.72 -13.54
N ILE A 295 -3.95 3.54 -13.45
CA ILE A 295 -3.82 5.01 -13.51
C ILE A 295 -2.86 5.50 -12.41
N GLY A 296 -2.99 4.93 -11.21
CA GLY A 296 -2.07 5.25 -10.11
C GLY A 296 -0.62 4.81 -10.38
N ILE A 297 -0.39 3.68 -11.06
CA ILE A 297 0.96 3.26 -11.48
C ILE A 297 1.52 4.26 -12.50
N ILE A 298 0.74 4.63 -13.51
CA ILE A 298 1.13 5.62 -14.54
C ILE A 298 1.50 6.96 -13.89
N ASP A 299 0.67 7.46 -12.98
CA ASP A 299 0.93 8.72 -12.25
C ASP A 299 2.27 8.65 -11.47
N TRP A 300 2.53 7.54 -10.77
CA TRP A 300 3.78 7.36 -10.03
C TRP A 300 4.98 7.14 -10.95
N THR A 301 4.81 6.49 -12.11
CA THR A 301 5.83 6.37 -13.15
C THR A 301 6.33 7.74 -13.57
N TYR A 302 5.43 8.63 -13.97
CA TYR A 302 5.84 10.00 -14.38
C TYR A 302 6.49 10.80 -13.25
N ARG A 303 6.01 10.65 -12.01
CA ARG A 303 6.63 11.30 -10.85
C ARG A 303 8.04 10.81 -10.58
N LEU A 304 8.29 9.51 -10.69
CA LEU A 304 9.61 8.91 -10.50
C LEU A 304 10.57 9.27 -11.64
N LEU A 305 10.14 9.20 -12.90
CA LEU A 305 10.94 9.64 -14.05
C LEU A 305 11.39 11.10 -13.87
N LYS A 306 10.47 11.98 -13.47
CA LYS A 306 10.80 13.38 -13.17
C LYS A 306 11.77 13.52 -11.99
N ALA A 307 11.62 12.72 -10.95
CA ALA A 307 12.47 12.79 -9.75
C ALA A 307 13.88 12.24 -9.98
N THR A 308 14.05 11.31 -10.93
CA THR A 308 15.36 10.76 -11.32
C THR A 308 16.08 11.61 -12.36
N GLY A 309 15.48 12.74 -12.81
CA GLY A 309 16.18 13.77 -13.61
C GLY A 309 16.33 13.44 -15.10
N ARG A 310 15.43 12.62 -15.63
CA ARG A 310 15.44 12.24 -17.06
C ARG A 310 14.08 12.48 -17.71
#